data_f4d047dbbaa91aad4430661b4dec178a
#
_entry.id   f4d047dbbaa91aad4430661b4dec178a
#
_cell.length_a   1.000
_cell.length_b   1.000
_cell.length_c   1.000
_cell.angle_alpha   90.00
_cell.angle_beta   90.00
_cell.angle_gamma   90.00
#
_symmetry.space_group_name_H-M   'P 1'
#
loop_
_entity.id
_entity.type
_entity.pdbx_description
1 polymer ?
#
loop_
_entity_poly.entity_id
_entity_poly.type
_entity_poly.pdbx_seq_one_letter_code
_entity_poly.pdbx_strand_id
1 'polypeptide(L)'
;MGIFKKAGILLAAVGPGLFLIGYNIGTGSITTMASAGSRYGMSLFWALVLSCVFTYVMLEAYGRYTAVTGETAMNAYRKHFRFGKALAIYSMIALIIGELTALAGVTAIVADMVHEWTGYAFGGEGANRTIVTLIIMIGSFILLWYGKYSRFEKFLILLVIIMGASFLLSMVLVVPRPMELVKGLVPEIPSEPDAFLIVAGMAGTTCSAMVFIMRSIVVAEKGWTGKDLKLGRVDALISSGMMLLLSASVMACAAGTLYLIGQPVERAVDMVKTLEPLAGKFAISLFVIGIIGAGISTLFPIVLVAPWLLCDYLGIPRNIKSPMFRTLAGLSLLICLTIPIFGGSPVWIMVASQAFQALLLPVITIPILLLLNRKDLMGENKAGFGLNLGLWATLIFGLVTGYAGILGLLDPLEKLFQ
;
A
#
# COMPACT_ATOMS: atom_id res chain seq x y z
N MET A 1 36.03 -0.50 -10.81
CA MET A 1 35.08 -0.26 -9.71
C MET A 1 33.97 -1.31 -9.82
N GLY A 2 33.97 -2.32 -8.93
CA GLY A 2 33.21 -3.55 -9.11
C GLY A 2 31.68 -3.30 -9.10
N ILE A 3 30.94 -4.17 -9.78
CA ILE A 3 29.47 -4.15 -9.93
C ILE A 3 28.78 -4.00 -8.57
N PHE A 4 29.29 -4.64 -7.52
CA PHE A 4 28.79 -4.51 -6.15
C PHE A 4 28.94 -3.11 -5.55
N LYS A 5 29.98 -2.36 -5.91
CA LYS A 5 30.18 -0.98 -5.43
C LYS A 5 29.24 0.00 -6.15
N LYS A 6 28.96 -0.25 -7.44
CA LYS A 6 27.94 0.49 -8.20
C LYS A 6 26.52 0.20 -7.70
N ALA A 7 26.22 -1.08 -7.42
CA ALA A 7 24.94 -1.48 -6.82
C ALA A 7 24.74 -0.90 -5.42
N GLY A 8 25.78 -0.88 -4.57
CA GLY A 8 25.73 -0.26 -3.25
C GLY A 8 25.52 1.25 -3.28
N ILE A 9 26.14 1.96 -4.24
CA ILE A 9 25.93 3.39 -4.46
C ILE A 9 24.53 3.65 -5.01
N LEU A 10 24.03 2.80 -5.91
CA LEU A 10 22.66 2.88 -6.44
C LEU A 10 21.62 2.65 -5.32
N LEU A 11 21.82 1.64 -4.49
CA LEU A 11 20.95 1.35 -3.33
C LEU A 11 20.99 2.46 -2.26
N ALA A 12 22.14 3.08 -2.05
CA ALA A 12 22.25 4.23 -1.13
C ALA A 12 21.62 5.51 -1.70
N ALA A 13 21.63 5.65 -3.03
CA ALA A 13 21.02 6.78 -3.74
C ALA A 13 19.50 6.63 -3.88
N VAL A 14 18.99 5.41 -4.03
CA VAL A 14 17.57 5.06 -4.13
C VAL A 14 16.98 4.97 -2.71
N GLY A 15 16.52 6.08 -2.18
CA GLY A 15 16.16 6.09 -0.76
C GLY A 15 14.69 6.32 -0.45
N PRO A 16 14.04 7.41 -0.94
CA PRO A 16 12.64 7.67 -0.64
C PRO A 16 11.71 6.61 -1.19
N GLY A 17 11.97 6.12 -2.41
CA GLY A 17 11.14 5.14 -3.07
C GLY A 17 11.21 3.76 -2.43
N LEU A 18 12.40 3.29 -2.00
CA LEU A 18 12.53 2.01 -1.29
C LEU A 18 11.78 2.00 0.05
N PHE A 19 11.81 3.11 0.78
CA PHE A 19 11.00 3.25 2.00
C PHE A 19 9.51 3.12 1.68
N LEU A 20 9.05 3.78 0.60
CA LEU A 20 7.65 3.75 0.17
C LEU A 20 7.23 2.38 -0.39
N ILE A 21 8.15 1.61 -1.00
CA ILE A 21 7.88 0.22 -1.38
C ILE A 21 7.57 -0.62 -0.15
N GLY A 22 8.40 -0.54 0.89
CA GLY A 22 8.19 -1.27 2.13
C GLY A 22 6.86 -0.92 2.81
N TYR A 23 6.41 0.32 2.67
CA TYR A 23 5.09 0.75 3.13
C TYR A 23 3.96 0.16 2.27
N ASN A 24 4.12 0.15 0.95
CA ASN A 24 3.05 -0.20 0.02
C ASN A 24 2.92 -1.72 -0.24
N ILE A 25 4.03 -2.47 -0.18
CA ILE A 25 4.04 -3.93 -0.29
C ILE A 25 3.88 -4.53 1.11
N GLY A 26 2.71 -4.33 1.68
CA GLY A 26 2.31 -4.88 2.97
C GLY A 26 1.22 -5.92 2.81
N THR A 27 0.59 -6.24 3.91
CA THR A 27 -0.52 -7.22 3.98
C THR A 27 -1.67 -6.85 3.03
N GLY A 28 -1.96 -5.55 2.84
CA GLY A 28 -3.00 -5.06 1.94
C GLY A 28 -2.74 -5.44 0.48
N SER A 29 -1.53 -5.22 -0.01
CA SER A 29 -1.15 -5.58 -1.38
C SER A 29 -1.18 -7.09 -1.59
N ILE A 30 -0.63 -7.88 -0.64
CA ILE A 30 -0.62 -9.33 -0.71
C ILE A 30 -2.04 -9.88 -0.76
N THR A 31 -2.91 -9.44 0.15
CA THR A 31 -4.29 -9.90 0.22
C THR A 31 -5.08 -9.55 -1.02
N THR A 32 -4.96 -8.30 -1.50
CA THR A 32 -5.69 -7.84 -2.70
C THR A 32 -5.24 -8.57 -3.95
N MET A 33 -3.91 -8.75 -4.14
CA MET A 33 -3.37 -9.46 -5.30
C MET A 33 -3.67 -10.96 -5.25
N ALA A 34 -3.63 -11.58 -4.07
CA ALA A 34 -4.03 -12.97 -3.89
C ALA A 34 -5.54 -13.16 -4.16
N SER A 35 -6.39 -12.24 -3.70
CA SER A 35 -7.83 -12.25 -4.00
C SER A 35 -8.09 -12.08 -5.50
N ALA A 36 -7.41 -11.16 -6.16
CA ALA A 36 -7.51 -10.97 -7.61
C ALA A 36 -7.07 -12.23 -8.38
N GLY A 37 -5.90 -12.78 -8.04
CA GLY A 37 -5.35 -13.96 -8.68
C GLY A 37 -6.20 -15.21 -8.47
N SER A 38 -6.74 -15.43 -7.26
CA SER A 38 -7.55 -16.59 -6.94
C SER A 38 -8.94 -16.60 -7.58
N ARG A 39 -9.53 -15.43 -7.83
CA ARG A 39 -10.87 -15.29 -8.43
C ARG A 39 -10.84 -15.16 -9.95
N TYR A 40 -9.89 -14.38 -10.47
CA TYR A 40 -9.85 -13.95 -11.87
C TYR A 40 -8.60 -14.42 -12.63
N GLY A 41 -7.74 -15.24 -11.99
CA GLY A 41 -6.47 -15.62 -12.61
C GLY A 41 -5.64 -14.39 -12.95
N MET A 42 -5.17 -14.30 -14.19
CA MET A 42 -4.40 -13.14 -14.68
C MET A 42 -5.24 -12.12 -15.46
N SER A 43 -6.58 -12.27 -15.54
CA SER A 43 -7.43 -11.38 -16.37
C SER A 43 -7.41 -9.92 -15.92
N LEU A 44 -7.16 -9.64 -14.64
CA LEU A 44 -7.06 -8.29 -14.09
C LEU A 44 -5.61 -7.75 -14.07
N PHE A 45 -4.67 -8.40 -14.75
CA PHE A 45 -3.26 -7.98 -14.77
C PHE A 45 -3.06 -6.56 -15.32
N TRP A 46 -3.91 -6.14 -16.28
CA TRP A 46 -3.92 -4.77 -16.81
C TRP A 46 -4.10 -3.71 -15.71
N ALA A 47 -4.97 -3.98 -14.73
CA ALA A 47 -5.22 -3.04 -13.64
C ALA A 47 -3.97 -2.83 -12.77
N LEU A 48 -3.22 -3.90 -12.50
CA LEU A 48 -1.94 -3.83 -11.80
C LEU A 48 -0.90 -3.05 -12.60
N VAL A 49 -0.74 -3.35 -13.90
CA VAL A 49 0.24 -2.69 -14.77
C VAL A 49 -0.05 -1.19 -14.86
N LEU A 50 -1.30 -0.80 -15.13
CA LEU A 50 -1.69 0.61 -15.18
C LEU A 50 -1.49 1.31 -13.84
N SER A 51 -1.85 0.65 -12.72
CA SER A 51 -1.62 1.19 -11.38
C SER A 51 -0.14 1.47 -11.12
N CYS A 52 0.76 0.58 -11.53
CA CYS A 52 2.20 0.78 -11.38
C CYS A 52 2.74 1.90 -12.28
N VAL A 53 2.24 2.02 -13.51
CA VAL A 53 2.59 3.14 -14.41
C VAL A 53 2.17 4.48 -13.79
N PHE A 54 0.95 4.57 -13.28
CA PHE A 54 0.47 5.79 -12.64
C PHE A 54 1.14 6.06 -11.30
N THR A 55 1.55 5.02 -10.59
CA THR A 55 2.40 5.18 -9.39
C THR A 55 3.73 5.84 -9.74
N TYR A 56 4.38 5.44 -10.83
CA TYR A 56 5.58 6.12 -11.31
C TYR A 56 5.32 7.61 -11.59
N VAL A 57 4.24 7.93 -12.32
CA VAL A 57 3.85 9.31 -12.64
C VAL A 57 3.66 10.14 -11.38
N MET A 58 2.95 9.61 -10.40
CA MET A 58 2.63 10.31 -9.17
C MET A 58 3.86 10.46 -8.25
N LEU A 59 4.71 9.44 -8.14
CA LEU A 59 5.97 9.53 -7.39
C LEU A 59 6.91 10.58 -8.00
N GLU A 60 6.99 10.65 -9.33
CA GLU A 60 7.74 11.70 -10.00
C GLU A 60 7.12 13.08 -9.74
N ALA A 61 5.81 13.20 -9.88
CA ALA A 61 5.08 14.46 -9.71
C ALA A 61 5.30 15.09 -8.33
N TYR A 62 5.01 14.31 -7.27
CA TYR A 62 5.15 14.77 -5.89
C TYR A 62 6.62 14.99 -5.52
N GLY A 63 7.50 14.08 -5.95
CA GLY A 63 8.93 14.21 -5.72
C GLY A 63 9.52 15.46 -6.40
N ARG A 64 9.12 15.73 -7.65
CA ARG A 64 9.54 16.90 -8.41
C ARG A 64 9.06 18.20 -7.76
N TYR A 65 7.77 18.26 -7.40
CA TYR A 65 7.21 19.44 -6.75
C TYR A 65 8.00 19.81 -5.50
N THR A 66 8.16 18.84 -4.60
CA THR A 66 8.85 19.07 -3.33
C THR A 66 10.33 19.35 -3.51
N ALA A 67 11.03 18.68 -4.42
CA ALA A 67 12.44 18.94 -4.69
C ALA A 67 12.69 20.35 -5.24
N VAL A 68 11.74 20.92 -6.00
CA VAL A 68 11.88 22.25 -6.58
C VAL A 68 11.47 23.35 -5.60
N THR A 69 10.37 23.14 -4.86
CA THR A 69 9.78 24.17 -4.01
C THR A 69 10.21 24.08 -2.53
N GLY A 70 10.69 22.93 -2.09
CA GLY A 70 10.92 22.62 -0.68
C GLY A 70 9.64 22.43 0.13
N GLU A 71 8.46 22.54 -0.49
CA GLU A 71 7.16 22.42 0.20
C GLU A 71 6.61 21.01 0.11
N THR A 72 6.01 20.58 1.20
CA THR A 72 5.29 19.30 1.29
C THR A 72 3.83 19.47 0.84
N ALA A 73 3.16 18.35 0.52
CA ALA A 73 1.86 18.40 -0.14
C ALA A 73 0.78 19.13 0.66
N MET A 74 0.57 18.80 1.95
CA MET A 74 -0.49 19.44 2.76
C MET A 74 -0.23 20.93 2.96
N ASN A 75 1.03 21.31 3.15
CA ASN A 75 1.43 22.72 3.25
C ASN A 75 1.17 23.46 1.95
N ALA A 76 1.52 22.85 0.80
CA ALA A 76 1.29 23.42 -0.52
C ALA A 76 -0.21 23.60 -0.80
N TYR A 77 -1.03 22.59 -0.49
CA TYR A 77 -2.48 22.69 -0.66
C TYR A 77 -3.03 23.87 0.14
N ARG A 78 -2.68 23.97 1.41
CA ARG A 78 -3.13 25.06 2.28
C ARG A 78 -2.76 26.45 1.77
N LYS A 79 -1.55 26.61 1.20
CA LYS A 79 -1.01 27.92 0.81
C LYS A 79 -1.47 28.38 -0.56
N HIS A 80 -1.56 27.47 -1.53
CA HIS A 80 -1.62 27.86 -2.95
C HIS A 80 -3.01 27.77 -3.58
N PHE A 81 -4.01 27.27 -2.87
CA PHE A 81 -5.39 27.21 -3.37
C PHE A 81 -6.31 28.19 -2.64
N ARG A 82 -7.32 28.73 -3.34
CA ARG A 82 -8.31 29.65 -2.77
C ARG A 82 -9.03 29.06 -1.55
N PHE A 83 -9.40 27.77 -1.61
CA PHE A 83 -10.00 27.01 -0.51
C PHE A 83 -8.99 26.02 0.10
N GLY A 84 -7.69 26.37 0.08
CA GLY A 84 -6.61 25.45 0.41
C GLY A 84 -6.67 24.85 1.80
N LYS A 85 -7.16 25.60 2.80
CA LYS A 85 -7.39 25.06 4.15
C LYS A 85 -8.40 23.92 4.14
N ALA A 86 -9.55 24.13 3.48
CA ALA A 86 -10.59 23.12 3.38
C ALA A 86 -10.12 21.89 2.58
N LEU A 87 -9.44 22.11 1.45
CA LEU A 87 -8.87 21.03 0.64
C LEU A 87 -7.86 20.19 1.42
N ALA A 88 -6.93 20.83 2.13
CA ALA A 88 -5.92 20.13 2.92
C ALA A 88 -6.55 19.35 4.10
N ILE A 89 -7.52 19.93 4.80
CA ILE A 89 -8.24 19.25 5.89
C ILE A 89 -9.06 18.08 5.35
N TYR A 90 -9.79 18.26 4.24
CA TYR A 90 -10.55 17.19 3.61
C TYR A 90 -9.63 16.03 3.18
N SER A 91 -8.55 16.34 2.47
CA SER A 91 -7.56 15.33 2.05
C SER A 91 -6.96 14.60 3.26
N MET A 92 -6.59 15.35 4.31
CA MET A 92 -6.01 14.79 5.53
C MET A 92 -6.99 13.82 6.22
N ILE A 93 -8.24 14.24 6.43
CA ILE A 93 -9.26 13.41 7.11
C ILE A 93 -9.55 12.16 6.26
N ALA A 94 -9.74 12.31 4.95
CA ALA A 94 -10.04 11.20 4.06
C ALA A 94 -8.89 10.18 4.01
N LEU A 95 -7.63 10.65 3.97
CA LEU A 95 -6.45 9.78 4.04
C LEU A 95 -6.36 9.05 5.39
N ILE A 96 -6.59 9.76 6.51
CA ILE A 96 -6.57 9.15 7.84
C ILE A 96 -7.64 8.05 7.94
N ILE A 97 -8.86 8.30 7.48
CA ILE A 97 -9.95 7.30 7.50
C ILE A 97 -9.55 6.06 6.69
N GLY A 98 -9.04 6.25 5.46
CA GLY A 98 -8.61 5.14 4.61
C GLY A 98 -7.51 4.29 5.24
N GLU A 99 -6.50 4.94 5.83
CA GLU A 99 -5.40 4.26 6.48
C GLU A 99 -5.82 3.56 7.78
N LEU A 100 -6.69 4.17 8.59
CA LEU A 100 -7.21 3.54 9.80
C LEU A 100 -8.07 2.31 9.48
N THR A 101 -8.85 2.35 8.41
CA THR A 101 -9.61 1.18 7.95
C THR A 101 -8.67 0.06 7.49
N ALA A 102 -7.59 0.42 6.76
CA ALA A 102 -6.55 -0.55 6.40
C ALA A 102 -5.83 -1.13 7.63
N LEU A 103 -5.58 -0.32 8.67
CA LEU A 103 -4.97 -0.75 9.92
C LEU A 103 -5.79 -1.84 10.62
N ALA A 104 -7.11 -1.70 10.66
CA ALA A 104 -8.01 -2.73 11.18
C ALA A 104 -7.86 -4.05 10.39
N GLY A 105 -7.86 -3.99 9.06
CA GLY A 105 -7.67 -5.15 8.20
C GLY A 105 -6.30 -5.82 8.39
N VAL A 106 -5.21 -5.03 8.41
CA VAL A 106 -3.84 -5.54 8.62
C VAL A 106 -3.75 -6.33 9.93
N THR A 107 -4.20 -5.73 11.03
CA THR A 107 -4.14 -6.36 12.35
C THR A 107 -4.98 -7.61 12.45
N ALA A 108 -6.18 -7.60 11.85
CA ALA A 108 -7.06 -8.76 11.84
C ALA A 108 -6.48 -9.92 11.02
N ILE A 109 -5.88 -9.66 9.85
CA ILE A 109 -5.21 -10.70 9.05
C ILE A 109 -4.05 -11.31 9.83
N VAL A 110 -3.21 -10.49 10.48
CA VAL A 110 -2.10 -11.01 11.29
C VAL A 110 -2.62 -11.85 12.46
N ALA A 111 -3.67 -11.38 13.16
CA ALA A 111 -4.26 -12.12 14.28
C ALA A 111 -4.90 -13.43 13.83
N ASP A 112 -5.58 -13.44 12.67
CA ASP A 112 -6.18 -14.63 12.09
C ASP A 112 -5.12 -15.65 11.70
N MET A 113 -4.03 -15.21 11.07
CA MET A 113 -2.91 -16.08 10.70
C MET A 113 -2.19 -16.67 11.92
N VAL A 114 -2.01 -15.90 13.00
CA VAL A 114 -1.45 -16.42 14.26
C VAL A 114 -2.38 -17.45 14.91
N HIS A 115 -3.69 -17.20 14.88
CA HIS A 115 -4.69 -18.17 15.36
C HIS A 115 -4.60 -19.49 14.61
N GLU A 116 -4.65 -19.47 13.27
CA GLU A 116 -4.58 -20.66 12.43
C GLU A 116 -3.25 -21.42 12.61
N TRP A 117 -2.12 -20.70 12.63
CA TRP A 117 -0.81 -21.31 12.81
C TRP A 117 -0.64 -21.96 14.18
N THR A 118 -1.10 -21.32 15.25
CA THR A 118 -1.01 -21.87 16.60
C THR A 118 -1.90 -23.09 16.77
N GLY A 119 -3.09 -23.10 16.15
CA GLY A 119 -3.96 -24.29 16.08
C GLY A 119 -3.28 -25.44 15.35
N TYR A 120 -2.61 -25.16 14.24
CA TYR A 120 -1.85 -26.16 13.48
C TYR A 120 -0.62 -26.68 14.23
N ALA A 121 0.16 -25.80 14.88
CA ALA A 121 1.45 -26.15 15.50
C ALA A 121 1.30 -26.87 16.85
N PHE A 122 0.31 -26.46 17.66
CA PHE A 122 0.13 -26.95 19.04
C PHE A 122 -1.12 -27.81 19.20
N GLY A 123 -1.98 -27.89 18.20
CA GLY A 123 -3.29 -28.52 18.29
C GLY A 123 -4.31 -27.68 19.08
N GLY A 124 -5.61 -27.91 18.84
CA GLY A 124 -6.70 -27.18 19.51
C GLY A 124 -7.23 -26.00 18.74
N GLU A 125 -7.91 -25.08 19.44
CA GLU A 125 -8.63 -23.96 18.83
C GLU A 125 -7.73 -22.80 18.33
N GLY A 126 -6.42 -22.86 18.59
CA GLY A 126 -5.49 -21.77 18.28
C GLY A 126 -5.56 -20.59 19.25
N ALA A 127 -4.63 -19.63 19.10
CA ALA A 127 -4.55 -18.45 19.96
C ALA A 127 -5.76 -17.53 19.75
N ASN A 128 -6.31 -16.98 20.83
CA ASN A 128 -7.45 -16.08 20.75
C ASN A 128 -7.09 -14.80 19.96
N ARG A 129 -7.85 -14.51 18.90
CA ARG A 129 -7.60 -13.38 17.96
C ARG A 129 -7.57 -12.03 18.68
N THR A 130 -8.46 -11.83 19.66
CA THR A 130 -8.50 -10.58 20.44
C THR A 130 -7.25 -10.41 21.29
N ILE A 131 -6.77 -11.48 21.93
CA ILE A 131 -5.53 -11.45 22.73
C ILE A 131 -4.34 -11.16 21.83
N VAL A 132 -4.24 -11.80 20.67
CA VAL A 132 -3.17 -11.55 19.69
C VAL A 132 -3.19 -10.08 19.24
N THR A 133 -4.37 -9.54 18.91
CA THR A 133 -4.52 -8.12 18.54
C THR A 133 -4.08 -7.19 19.66
N LEU A 134 -4.44 -7.46 20.91
CA LEU A 134 -4.01 -6.68 22.06
C LEU A 134 -2.49 -6.72 22.26
N ILE A 135 -1.86 -7.87 22.08
CA ILE A 135 -0.40 -8.02 22.13
C ILE A 135 0.27 -7.16 21.05
N ILE A 136 -0.23 -7.22 19.82
CA ILE A 136 0.28 -6.42 18.69
C ILE A 136 0.13 -4.92 19.00
N MET A 137 -1.05 -4.51 19.47
CA MET A 137 -1.38 -3.11 19.76
C MET A 137 -0.50 -2.56 20.91
N ILE A 138 -0.42 -3.27 22.03
CA ILE A 138 0.37 -2.86 23.20
C ILE A 138 1.86 -2.88 22.86
N GLY A 139 2.33 -3.95 22.21
CA GLY A 139 3.73 -4.06 21.79
C GLY A 139 4.13 -2.93 20.84
N SER A 140 3.28 -2.60 19.87
CA SER A 140 3.50 -1.49 18.94
C SER A 140 3.53 -0.14 19.66
N PHE A 141 2.61 0.09 20.59
CA PHE A 141 2.59 1.34 21.38
C PHE A 141 3.85 1.48 22.23
N ILE A 142 4.29 0.41 22.89
CA ILE A 142 5.54 0.39 23.68
C ILE A 142 6.75 0.70 22.80
N LEU A 143 6.86 0.09 21.62
CA LEU A 143 7.96 0.35 20.68
C LEU A 143 7.99 1.82 20.23
N LEU A 144 6.82 2.40 19.93
CA LEU A 144 6.70 3.82 19.59
C LEU A 144 7.07 4.72 20.79
N TRP A 145 6.64 4.36 21.99
CA TRP A 145 6.92 5.12 23.20
C TRP A 145 8.40 5.26 23.51
N TYR A 146 9.16 4.16 23.37
CA TYR A 146 10.60 4.16 23.63
C TYR A 146 11.45 4.66 22.45
N GLY A 147 10.88 4.82 21.27
CA GLY A 147 11.59 5.29 20.08
C GLY A 147 12.71 4.35 19.59
N LYS A 148 12.66 3.07 19.96
CA LYS A 148 13.66 2.05 19.56
C LYS A 148 13.28 1.26 18.31
N TYR A 149 12.41 1.81 17.49
CA TYR A 149 11.84 1.15 16.31
C TYR A 149 12.90 0.75 15.25
N SER A 150 13.95 1.52 15.05
CA SER A 150 14.88 1.36 13.92
C SER A 150 15.58 -0.02 13.81
N ARG A 151 15.91 -0.68 14.93
CA ARG A 151 16.50 -2.05 14.88
C ARG A 151 15.44 -3.10 14.57
N PHE A 152 14.27 -2.95 15.14
CA PHE A 152 13.14 -3.82 14.91
C PHE A 152 12.63 -3.72 13.46
N GLU A 153 12.59 -2.51 12.92
CA GLU A 153 12.27 -2.25 11.50
C GLU A 153 13.18 -3.03 10.55
N LYS A 154 14.48 -3.04 10.78
CA LYS A 154 15.42 -3.81 9.95
C LYS A 154 15.12 -5.30 9.96
N PHE A 155 14.73 -5.85 11.11
CA PHE A 155 14.31 -7.25 11.21
C PHE A 155 13.01 -7.51 10.43
N LEU A 156 12.02 -6.62 10.55
CA LEU A 156 10.77 -6.72 9.79
C LEU A 156 11.01 -6.64 8.27
N ILE A 157 11.87 -5.72 7.82
CA ILE A 157 12.27 -5.60 6.41
C ILE A 157 12.88 -6.91 5.92
N LEU A 158 13.72 -7.57 6.73
CA LEU A 158 14.28 -8.88 6.37
C LEU A 158 13.18 -9.93 6.15
N LEU A 159 12.16 -9.98 7.03
CA LEU A 159 11.04 -10.91 6.87
C LEU A 159 10.23 -10.61 5.59
N VAL A 160 9.99 -9.34 5.29
CA VAL A 160 9.31 -8.91 4.04
C VAL A 160 10.12 -9.29 2.81
N ILE A 161 11.45 -9.16 2.85
CA ILE A 161 12.33 -9.58 1.76
C ILE A 161 12.26 -11.10 1.56
N ILE A 162 12.30 -11.88 2.64
CA ILE A 162 12.18 -13.34 2.57
C ILE A 162 10.85 -13.73 1.94
N MET A 163 9.75 -13.12 2.37
CA MET A 163 8.42 -13.39 1.81
C MET A 163 8.32 -12.98 0.34
N GLY A 164 8.80 -11.79 -0.03
CA GLY A 164 8.85 -11.34 -1.42
C GLY A 164 9.67 -12.27 -2.32
N ALA A 165 10.84 -12.70 -1.85
CA ALA A 165 11.64 -13.69 -2.54
C ALA A 165 10.93 -15.04 -2.69
N SER A 166 10.18 -15.48 -1.66
CA SER A 166 9.39 -16.70 -1.70
C SER A 166 8.28 -16.63 -2.76
N PHE A 167 7.58 -15.50 -2.89
CA PHE A 167 6.60 -15.30 -3.95
C PHE A 167 7.23 -15.30 -5.34
N LEU A 168 8.39 -14.64 -5.51
CA LEU A 168 9.11 -14.63 -6.79
C LEU A 168 9.55 -16.04 -7.19
N LEU A 169 10.05 -16.82 -6.26
CA LEU A 169 10.46 -18.21 -6.51
C LEU A 169 9.23 -19.10 -6.77
N SER A 170 8.16 -18.95 -5.98
CA SER A 170 6.91 -19.69 -6.18
C SER A 170 6.30 -19.39 -7.55
N MET A 171 6.31 -18.11 -7.97
CA MET A 171 5.84 -17.71 -9.29
C MET A 171 6.56 -18.46 -10.42
N VAL A 172 7.88 -18.66 -10.31
CA VAL A 172 8.66 -19.40 -11.32
C VAL A 172 8.22 -20.87 -11.40
N LEU A 173 7.75 -21.46 -10.30
CA LEU A 173 7.26 -22.85 -10.26
C LEU A 173 5.85 -23.02 -10.83
N VAL A 174 5.02 -21.99 -10.69
CA VAL A 174 3.59 -22.02 -11.08
C VAL A 174 3.26 -21.17 -12.31
N VAL A 175 4.27 -20.74 -13.06
CA VAL A 175 4.15 -19.76 -14.16
C VAL A 175 2.85 -19.92 -14.94
N PRO A 176 1.94 -18.92 -14.91
CA PRO A 176 0.79 -18.89 -15.80
C PRO A 176 1.25 -18.95 -17.27
N ARG A 177 0.45 -19.56 -18.14
CA ARG A 177 0.80 -19.62 -19.55
C ARG A 177 1.06 -18.21 -20.09
N PRO A 178 2.14 -17.97 -20.88
CA PRO A 178 2.45 -16.62 -21.39
C PRO A 178 1.28 -15.94 -22.10
N MET A 179 0.42 -16.74 -22.74
CA MET A 179 -0.80 -16.24 -23.41
C MET A 179 -1.83 -15.67 -22.41
N GLU A 180 -1.91 -16.19 -21.18
CA GLU A 180 -2.82 -15.67 -20.15
C GLU A 180 -2.34 -14.30 -19.64
N LEU A 181 -1.03 -14.11 -19.53
CA LEU A 181 -0.44 -12.80 -19.21
C LEU A 181 -0.75 -11.76 -20.29
N VAL A 182 -0.62 -12.14 -21.57
CA VAL A 182 -0.91 -11.22 -22.70
C VAL A 182 -2.39 -10.88 -22.75
N LYS A 183 -3.27 -11.88 -22.56
CA LYS A 183 -4.73 -11.63 -22.49
C LYS A 183 -5.08 -10.74 -21.30
N GLY A 184 -4.44 -10.94 -20.16
CA GLY A 184 -4.64 -10.14 -18.96
C GLY A 184 -4.20 -8.67 -19.07
N LEU A 185 -3.50 -8.28 -20.14
CA LEU A 185 -3.18 -6.87 -20.43
C LEU A 185 -4.33 -6.12 -21.13
N VAL A 186 -5.34 -6.83 -21.63
CA VAL A 186 -6.52 -6.20 -22.24
C VAL A 186 -7.45 -5.73 -21.12
N PRO A 187 -7.80 -4.43 -21.07
CA PRO A 187 -8.69 -3.91 -20.04
C PRO A 187 -10.11 -4.48 -20.20
N GLU A 188 -10.44 -5.43 -19.36
CA GLU A 188 -11.75 -6.04 -19.25
C GLU A 188 -12.09 -6.23 -17.77
N ILE A 189 -13.29 -5.82 -17.37
CA ILE A 189 -13.79 -6.06 -16.01
C ILE A 189 -14.82 -7.18 -16.12
N PRO A 190 -14.57 -8.33 -15.46
CA PRO A 190 -15.54 -9.42 -15.40
C PRO A 190 -16.90 -8.96 -14.85
N SER A 191 -17.97 -9.64 -15.28
CA SER A 191 -19.35 -9.26 -14.93
C SER A 191 -19.74 -9.62 -13.49
N GLU A 192 -18.87 -10.33 -12.76
CA GLU A 192 -19.11 -10.71 -11.38
C GLU A 192 -19.09 -9.46 -10.46
N PRO A 193 -19.99 -9.41 -9.47
CA PRO A 193 -20.15 -8.24 -8.59
C PRO A 193 -18.87 -7.81 -7.88
N ASP A 194 -18.06 -8.78 -7.44
CA ASP A 194 -16.82 -8.51 -6.70
C ASP A 194 -15.68 -7.95 -7.57
N ALA A 195 -15.78 -8.04 -8.91
CA ALA A 195 -14.71 -7.60 -9.82
C ALA A 195 -14.43 -6.10 -9.69
N PHE A 196 -15.46 -5.29 -9.53
CA PHE A 196 -15.32 -3.85 -9.34
C PHE A 196 -14.57 -3.51 -8.05
N LEU A 197 -14.91 -4.19 -6.95
CA LEU A 197 -14.24 -4.01 -5.66
C LEU A 197 -12.76 -4.39 -5.76
N ILE A 198 -12.46 -5.53 -6.42
CA ILE A 198 -11.08 -6.02 -6.56
C ILE A 198 -10.25 -5.11 -7.46
N VAL A 199 -10.79 -4.64 -8.61
CA VAL A 199 -10.08 -3.69 -9.49
C VAL A 199 -9.79 -2.38 -8.74
N ALA A 200 -10.77 -1.84 -8.01
CA ALA A 200 -10.56 -0.66 -7.19
C ALA A 200 -9.54 -0.91 -6.07
N GLY A 201 -9.60 -2.08 -5.42
CA GLY A 201 -8.64 -2.50 -4.41
C GLY A 201 -7.22 -2.61 -4.96
N MET A 202 -7.05 -3.21 -6.15
CA MET A 202 -5.75 -3.27 -6.85
C MET A 202 -5.20 -1.88 -7.17
N ALA A 203 -6.05 -0.98 -7.67
CA ALA A 203 -5.68 0.40 -7.93
C ALA A 203 -5.30 1.13 -6.64
N GLY A 204 -6.10 1.02 -5.60
CA GLY A 204 -5.90 1.72 -4.33
C GLY A 204 -4.68 1.25 -3.55
N THR A 205 -4.40 -0.08 -3.52
CA THR A 205 -3.21 -0.59 -2.84
C THR A 205 -1.92 -0.28 -3.58
N THR A 206 -1.94 -0.20 -4.91
CA THR A 206 -0.74 0.03 -5.74
C THR A 206 -0.52 1.51 -5.99
N CYS A 207 -1.57 2.25 -6.35
CA CYS A 207 -1.56 3.69 -6.61
C CYS A 207 -2.15 4.44 -5.41
N SER A 208 -1.61 4.15 -4.21
CA SER A 208 -2.12 4.69 -2.96
C SER A 208 -1.88 6.19 -2.81
N ALA A 209 -2.96 6.93 -2.55
CA ALA A 209 -2.93 8.37 -2.34
C ALA A 209 -1.96 8.76 -1.20
N MET A 210 -1.92 7.99 -0.13
CA MET A 210 -1.03 8.26 1.01
C MET A 210 0.44 8.15 0.66
N VAL A 211 0.81 7.18 -0.18
CA VAL A 211 2.20 6.99 -0.65
C VAL A 211 2.73 8.25 -1.34
N PHE A 212 1.90 8.93 -2.11
CA PHE A 212 2.31 10.14 -2.83
C PHE A 212 2.44 11.35 -1.91
N ILE A 213 1.55 11.49 -0.95
CA ILE A 213 1.70 12.50 0.10
C ILE A 213 2.98 12.25 0.91
N MET A 214 3.23 10.99 1.31
CA MET A 214 4.46 10.59 2.01
C MET A 214 5.71 10.82 1.15
N ARG A 215 5.60 10.66 -0.17
CA ARG A 215 6.71 11.00 -1.10
C ARG A 215 7.17 12.44 -0.92
N SER A 216 6.24 13.38 -0.82
CA SER A 216 6.59 14.80 -0.60
C SER A 216 7.33 15.00 0.72
N ILE A 217 6.88 14.31 1.77
CA ILE A 217 7.46 14.39 3.11
C ILE A 217 8.90 13.84 3.11
N VAL A 218 9.09 12.63 2.57
CA VAL A 218 10.40 11.96 2.57
C VAL A 218 11.41 12.68 1.67
N VAL A 219 10.98 13.24 0.55
CA VAL A 219 11.84 14.05 -0.33
C VAL A 219 12.29 15.33 0.39
N ALA A 220 11.39 16.00 1.11
CA ALA A 220 11.73 17.17 1.92
C ALA A 220 12.72 16.82 3.04
N GLU A 221 12.52 15.71 3.76
CA GLU A 221 13.42 15.26 4.82
C GLU A 221 14.82 14.90 4.31
N LYS A 222 14.93 14.35 3.11
CA LYS A 222 16.21 14.06 2.46
C LYS A 222 16.90 15.32 1.91
N GLY A 223 16.22 16.46 1.90
CA GLY A 223 16.76 17.69 1.36
C GLY A 223 17.03 17.64 -0.14
N TRP A 224 16.28 16.84 -0.90
CA TRP A 224 16.42 16.81 -2.35
C TRP A 224 15.98 18.15 -2.95
N THR A 225 16.72 18.56 -3.97
CA THR A 225 16.55 19.84 -4.66
C THR A 225 16.31 19.65 -6.15
N GLY A 226 16.08 20.71 -6.90
CA GLY A 226 15.96 20.69 -8.35
C GLY A 226 17.13 20.02 -9.08
N LYS A 227 18.31 19.90 -8.43
CA LYS A 227 19.48 19.16 -8.97
C LYS A 227 19.29 17.66 -8.94
N ASP A 228 18.43 17.16 -8.06
CA ASP A 228 18.21 15.72 -7.82
C ASP A 228 17.04 15.13 -8.62
N LEU A 229 16.44 15.89 -9.54
CA LEU A 229 15.28 15.47 -10.35
C LEU A 229 15.54 14.20 -11.16
N LYS A 230 16.77 14.02 -11.71
CA LYS A 230 17.14 12.76 -12.40
C LYS A 230 17.15 11.58 -11.44
N LEU A 231 17.71 11.76 -10.25
CA LEU A 231 17.74 10.76 -9.21
C LEU A 231 16.31 10.40 -8.77
N GLY A 232 15.46 11.41 -8.58
CA GLY A 232 14.05 11.23 -8.22
C GLY A 232 13.25 10.43 -9.24
N ARG A 233 13.51 10.60 -10.55
CA ARG A 233 12.88 9.79 -11.61
C ARG A 233 13.34 8.33 -11.58
N VAL A 234 14.63 8.11 -11.44
CA VAL A 234 15.21 6.75 -11.38
C VAL A 234 14.66 6.02 -10.15
N ASP A 235 14.62 6.71 -9.01
CA ASP A 235 14.06 6.19 -7.76
C ASP A 235 12.57 5.83 -7.93
N ALA A 236 11.76 6.68 -8.55
CA ALA A 236 10.35 6.41 -8.85
C ALA A 236 10.16 5.21 -9.79
N LEU A 237 11.01 5.09 -10.83
CA LEU A 237 10.95 4.00 -11.80
C LEU A 237 11.31 2.65 -11.17
N ILE A 238 12.38 2.62 -10.37
CA ILE A 238 12.80 1.40 -9.66
C ILE A 238 11.71 1.00 -8.67
N SER A 239 11.14 1.96 -7.95
CA SER A 239 10.10 1.71 -6.96
C SER A 239 8.83 1.13 -7.58
N SER A 240 8.31 1.74 -8.65
CA SER A 240 7.13 1.24 -9.34
C SER A 240 7.37 -0.10 -10.05
N GLY A 241 8.57 -0.31 -10.58
CA GLY A 241 8.96 -1.57 -11.21
C GLY A 241 9.07 -2.72 -10.20
N MET A 242 9.66 -2.49 -9.03
CA MET A 242 9.70 -3.48 -7.95
C MET A 242 8.30 -3.79 -7.42
N MET A 243 7.45 -2.77 -7.31
CA MET A 243 6.05 -2.95 -6.90
C MET A 243 5.29 -3.82 -7.91
N LEU A 244 5.45 -3.56 -9.22
CA LEU A 244 4.88 -4.40 -10.26
C LEU A 244 5.35 -5.85 -10.14
N LEU A 245 6.65 -6.07 -10.02
CA LEU A 245 7.24 -7.40 -9.95
C LEU A 245 6.72 -8.21 -8.75
N LEU A 246 6.71 -7.61 -7.56
CA LEU A 246 6.28 -8.29 -6.34
C LEU A 246 4.75 -8.51 -6.32
N SER A 247 3.97 -7.52 -6.70
CA SER A 247 2.50 -7.66 -6.77
C SER A 247 2.08 -8.67 -7.83
N ALA A 248 2.73 -8.66 -9.01
CA ALA A 248 2.51 -9.65 -10.06
C ALA A 248 2.86 -11.07 -9.60
N SER A 249 3.93 -11.23 -8.79
CA SER A 249 4.31 -12.55 -8.28
C SER A 249 3.24 -13.13 -7.34
N VAL A 250 2.67 -12.32 -6.46
CA VAL A 250 1.57 -12.75 -5.57
C VAL A 250 0.33 -13.14 -6.39
N MET A 251 -0.08 -12.30 -7.33
CA MET A 251 -1.22 -12.56 -8.22
C MET A 251 -1.01 -13.82 -9.04
N ALA A 252 0.18 -14.00 -9.63
CA ALA A 252 0.52 -15.18 -10.43
C ALA A 252 0.54 -16.46 -9.59
N CYS A 253 1.08 -16.43 -8.36
CA CYS A 253 1.03 -17.57 -7.45
C CYS A 253 -0.41 -17.97 -7.13
N ALA A 254 -1.29 -17.01 -6.83
CA ALA A 254 -2.70 -17.30 -6.59
C ALA A 254 -3.42 -17.82 -7.85
N ALA A 255 -3.11 -17.26 -9.02
CA ALA A 255 -3.62 -17.73 -10.29
C ALA A 255 -3.17 -19.17 -10.63
N GLY A 256 -1.91 -19.50 -10.37
CA GLY A 256 -1.35 -20.82 -10.65
C GLY A 256 -1.64 -21.89 -9.60
N THR A 257 -2.26 -21.53 -8.48
CA THR A 257 -2.62 -22.46 -7.40
C THR A 257 -4.13 -22.47 -7.12
N LEU A 258 -4.63 -21.42 -6.47
CA LEU A 258 -6.01 -21.30 -5.99
C LEU A 258 -7.03 -21.22 -7.13
N TYR A 259 -6.76 -20.41 -8.16
CA TYR A 259 -7.66 -20.26 -9.31
C TYR A 259 -7.90 -21.59 -10.05
N LEU A 260 -6.83 -22.38 -10.23
CA LEU A 260 -6.92 -23.67 -10.94
C LEU A 260 -7.81 -24.70 -10.25
N ILE A 261 -7.96 -24.59 -8.92
CA ILE A 261 -8.83 -25.48 -8.12
C ILE A 261 -10.17 -24.82 -7.76
N GLY A 262 -10.45 -23.63 -8.29
CA GLY A 262 -11.70 -22.92 -8.04
C GLY A 262 -11.89 -22.46 -6.60
N GLN A 263 -10.81 -22.21 -5.87
CA GLN A 263 -10.84 -21.78 -4.47
C GLN A 263 -10.47 -20.29 -4.33
N PRO A 264 -11.46 -19.39 -4.17
CA PRO A 264 -11.19 -18.00 -3.91
C PRO A 264 -10.59 -17.80 -2.51
N VAL A 265 -9.82 -16.71 -2.33
CA VAL A 265 -9.35 -16.30 -1.02
C VAL A 265 -10.51 -15.66 -0.25
N GLU A 266 -11.00 -16.34 0.76
CA GLU A 266 -12.03 -15.87 1.69
C GLU A 266 -11.47 -15.63 3.10
N ARG A 267 -10.51 -16.47 3.51
CA ARG A 267 -9.81 -16.35 4.78
C ARG A 267 -8.32 -16.14 4.55
N ALA A 268 -7.65 -15.53 5.52
CA ALA A 268 -6.21 -15.27 5.43
C ALA A 268 -5.39 -16.57 5.22
N VAL A 269 -5.81 -17.69 5.83
CA VAL A 269 -5.13 -18.98 5.71
C VAL A 269 -5.18 -19.57 4.28
N ASP A 270 -6.18 -19.22 3.48
CA ASP A 270 -6.29 -19.71 2.10
C ASP A 270 -5.09 -19.26 1.25
N MET A 271 -4.52 -18.08 1.57
CA MET A 271 -3.34 -17.57 0.89
C MET A 271 -2.08 -18.43 1.08
N VAL A 272 -2.02 -19.29 2.09
CA VAL A 272 -0.88 -20.20 2.34
C VAL A 272 -0.62 -21.09 1.12
N LYS A 273 -1.68 -21.51 0.43
CA LYS A 273 -1.58 -22.36 -0.77
C LYS A 273 -0.77 -21.72 -1.91
N THR A 274 -0.64 -20.41 -1.93
CA THR A 274 0.18 -19.71 -2.92
C THR A 274 1.68 -20.02 -2.79
N LEU A 275 2.12 -20.46 -1.62
CA LEU A 275 3.51 -20.85 -1.35
C LEU A 275 3.73 -22.36 -1.24
N GLU A 276 2.67 -23.19 -1.29
CA GLU A 276 2.80 -24.65 -1.27
C GLU A 276 3.70 -25.22 -2.37
N PRO A 277 3.69 -24.69 -3.62
CA PRO A 277 4.58 -25.18 -4.67
C PRO A 277 6.08 -25.03 -4.33
N LEU A 278 6.42 -24.01 -3.53
CA LEU A 278 7.80 -23.76 -3.09
C LEU A 278 8.15 -24.49 -1.79
N ALA A 279 7.27 -24.42 -0.80
CA ALA A 279 7.60 -24.78 0.58
C ALA A 279 6.88 -26.06 1.08
N GLY A 280 5.95 -26.62 0.30
CA GLY A 280 5.20 -27.83 0.68
C GLY A 280 4.58 -27.69 2.08
N LYS A 281 4.86 -28.63 2.97
CA LYS A 281 4.35 -28.64 4.36
C LYS A 281 4.81 -27.43 5.21
N PHE A 282 5.91 -26.76 4.82
CA PHE A 282 6.42 -25.58 5.52
C PHE A 282 5.77 -24.27 5.03
N ALA A 283 4.89 -24.32 4.02
CA ALA A 283 4.25 -23.15 3.44
C ALA A 283 3.50 -22.31 4.49
N ILE A 284 2.79 -22.97 5.41
CA ILE A 284 2.07 -22.26 6.47
C ILE A 284 3.01 -21.44 7.38
N SER A 285 4.11 -22.04 7.85
CA SER A 285 5.05 -21.34 8.73
C SER A 285 5.79 -20.21 7.99
N LEU A 286 6.20 -20.45 6.74
CA LEU A 286 6.83 -19.43 5.91
C LEU A 286 5.89 -18.26 5.65
N PHE A 287 4.64 -18.55 5.31
CA PHE A 287 3.63 -17.52 5.03
C PHE A 287 3.30 -16.72 6.28
N VAL A 288 3.07 -17.39 7.43
CA VAL A 288 2.75 -16.72 8.70
C VAL A 288 3.86 -15.81 9.16
N ILE A 289 5.12 -16.26 9.12
CA ILE A 289 6.27 -15.42 9.47
C ILE A 289 6.33 -14.20 8.54
N GLY A 290 6.13 -14.41 7.25
CA GLY A 290 6.13 -13.34 6.27
C GLY A 290 4.99 -12.33 6.47
N ILE A 291 3.76 -12.79 6.71
CA ILE A 291 2.59 -11.95 6.96
C ILE A 291 2.72 -11.19 8.28
N ILE A 292 3.25 -11.79 9.34
CA ILE A 292 3.55 -11.08 10.59
C ILE A 292 4.56 -9.97 10.32
N GLY A 293 5.64 -10.29 9.59
CA GLY A 293 6.65 -9.30 9.21
C GLY A 293 6.07 -8.15 8.39
N ALA A 294 5.33 -8.47 7.33
CA ALA A 294 4.67 -7.49 6.46
C ALA A 294 3.61 -6.68 7.22
N GLY A 295 2.77 -7.34 8.00
CA GLY A 295 1.69 -6.68 8.76
C GLY A 295 2.24 -5.70 9.79
N ILE A 296 3.20 -6.12 10.61
CA ILE A 296 3.78 -5.25 11.61
C ILE A 296 4.60 -4.12 10.96
N SER A 297 5.33 -4.38 9.87
CA SER A 297 6.09 -3.33 9.16
C SER A 297 5.18 -2.26 8.55
N THR A 298 3.98 -2.65 8.08
CA THR A 298 2.97 -1.74 7.54
C THR A 298 2.19 -1.01 8.63
N LEU A 299 1.95 -1.67 9.77
CA LEU A 299 1.21 -1.10 10.91
C LEU A 299 1.87 0.18 11.43
N PHE A 300 3.20 0.18 11.61
CA PHE A 300 3.90 1.34 12.18
C PHE A 300 3.74 2.62 11.37
N PRO A 301 4.01 2.65 10.05
CA PRO A 301 3.76 3.84 9.24
C PRO A 301 2.31 4.29 9.28
N ILE A 302 1.33 3.36 9.23
CA ILE A 302 -0.10 3.69 9.25
C ILE A 302 -0.50 4.37 10.57
N VAL A 303 -0.03 3.87 11.70
CA VAL A 303 -0.30 4.47 13.03
C VAL A 303 0.23 5.91 13.11
N LEU A 304 1.32 6.20 12.39
CA LEU A 304 1.94 7.52 12.36
C LEU A 304 1.34 8.48 11.34
N VAL A 305 0.43 8.02 10.47
CA VAL A 305 -0.19 8.85 9.42
C VAL A 305 -0.89 10.07 10.00
N ALA A 306 -1.75 9.88 10.99
CA ALA A 306 -2.52 10.99 11.57
C ALA A 306 -1.60 12.08 12.17
N PRO A 307 -0.65 11.78 13.07
CA PRO A 307 0.26 12.79 13.58
C PRO A 307 1.20 13.37 12.51
N TRP A 308 1.62 12.61 11.51
CA TRP A 308 2.47 13.12 10.43
C TRP A 308 1.75 14.14 9.55
N LEU A 309 0.53 13.83 9.12
CA LEU A 309 -0.28 14.73 8.29
C LEU A 309 -0.65 15.99 9.05
N LEU A 310 -0.96 15.88 10.35
CA LEU A 310 -1.25 17.04 11.18
C LEU A 310 -0.02 17.94 11.35
N CYS A 311 1.17 17.37 11.60
CA CYS A 311 2.41 18.16 11.66
C CYS A 311 2.71 18.84 10.33
N ASP A 312 2.49 18.16 9.21
CA ASP A 312 2.69 18.71 7.87
C ASP A 312 1.72 19.87 7.59
N TYR A 313 0.45 19.68 7.92
CA TYR A 313 -0.57 20.74 7.81
C TYR A 313 -0.25 21.96 8.65
N LEU A 314 0.21 21.77 9.89
CA LEU A 314 0.56 22.87 10.82
C LEU A 314 1.91 23.50 10.51
N GLY A 315 2.78 22.82 9.77
CA GLY A 315 4.16 23.24 9.50
C GLY A 315 5.06 23.15 10.73
N ILE A 316 4.80 22.18 11.64
CA ILE A 316 5.56 21.97 12.87
C ILE A 316 6.46 20.74 12.77
N PRO A 317 7.60 20.70 13.49
CA PRO A 317 8.49 19.55 13.49
C PRO A 317 7.81 18.28 14.01
N ARG A 318 8.12 17.15 13.38
CA ARG A 318 7.61 15.84 13.76
C ARG A 318 8.39 15.28 14.96
N ASN A 319 7.86 15.47 16.15
CA ASN A 319 8.45 14.95 17.37
C ASN A 319 7.64 13.77 17.92
N ILE A 320 8.13 12.54 17.69
CA ILE A 320 7.51 11.29 18.16
C ILE A 320 7.33 11.27 19.69
N LYS A 321 8.15 12.03 20.43
CA LYS A 321 8.07 12.10 21.87
C LYS A 321 7.02 13.10 22.38
N SER A 322 6.43 13.92 21.50
CA SER A 322 5.41 14.90 21.91
C SER A 322 4.13 14.19 22.37
N PRO A 323 3.41 14.76 23.37
CA PRO A 323 2.13 14.21 23.83
C PRO A 323 1.11 14.07 22.71
N MET A 324 1.00 15.08 21.82
CA MET A 324 0.11 15.06 20.66
C MET A 324 0.39 13.83 19.78
N PHE A 325 1.66 13.58 19.47
CA PHE A 325 2.05 12.47 18.62
C PHE A 325 1.68 11.12 19.23
N ARG A 326 1.97 10.93 20.50
CA ARG A 326 1.67 9.71 21.26
C ARG A 326 0.17 9.48 21.42
N THR A 327 -0.59 10.53 21.68
CA THR A 327 -2.06 10.44 21.81
C THR A 327 -2.71 10.04 20.49
N LEU A 328 -2.35 10.71 19.38
CA LEU A 328 -2.90 10.37 18.07
C LEU A 328 -2.52 8.95 17.64
N ALA A 329 -1.27 8.54 17.86
CA ALA A 329 -0.83 7.18 17.57
C ALA A 329 -1.57 6.14 18.44
N GLY A 330 -1.78 6.42 19.72
CA GLY A 330 -2.55 5.57 20.63
C GLY A 330 -4.01 5.44 20.18
N LEU A 331 -4.66 6.55 19.81
CA LEU A 331 -6.03 6.53 19.27
C LEU A 331 -6.13 5.73 17.97
N SER A 332 -5.14 5.86 17.07
CA SER A 332 -5.09 5.07 15.84
C SER A 332 -5.04 3.57 16.14
N LEU A 333 -4.29 3.14 17.15
CA LEU A 333 -4.18 1.73 17.53
C LEU A 333 -5.51 1.15 18.06
N LEU A 334 -6.41 1.96 18.63
CA LEU A 334 -7.69 1.45 19.13
C LEU A 334 -8.57 0.87 18.00
N ILE A 335 -8.39 1.34 16.77
CA ILE A 335 -9.09 0.81 15.60
C ILE A 335 -8.77 -0.66 15.33
N CYS A 336 -7.60 -1.15 15.76
CA CYS A 336 -7.23 -2.57 15.63
C CYS A 336 -8.22 -3.52 16.30
N LEU A 337 -8.95 -3.05 17.31
CA LEU A 337 -9.94 -3.85 18.05
C LEU A 337 -11.30 -3.96 17.35
N THR A 338 -11.55 -3.21 16.28
CA THR A 338 -12.87 -3.21 15.63
C THR A 338 -13.27 -4.59 15.14
N ILE A 339 -12.41 -5.28 14.40
CA ILE A 339 -12.74 -6.61 13.83
C ILE A 339 -12.84 -7.69 14.92
N PRO A 340 -11.91 -7.80 15.88
CA PRO A 340 -12.05 -8.77 16.97
C PRO A 340 -13.32 -8.58 17.82
N ILE A 341 -13.83 -7.35 17.95
CA ILE A 341 -15.01 -7.04 18.78
C ILE A 341 -16.31 -7.19 17.98
N PHE A 342 -16.36 -6.61 16.78
CA PHE A 342 -17.60 -6.53 15.99
C PHE A 342 -17.72 -7.65 14.95
N GLY A 343 -16.66 -8.42 14.72
CA GLY A 343 -16.61 -9.45 13.68
C GLY A 343 -16.34 -8.86 12.28
N GLY A 344 -16.45 -9.74 11.28
CA GLY A 344 -16.24 -9.40 9.88
C GLY A 344 -15.13 -10.24 9.24
N SER A 345 -15.11 -10.30 7.90
CA SER A 345 -14.04 -10.96 7.14
C SER A 345 -12.81 -10.06 7.06
N PRO A 346 -11.65 -10.45 7.62
CA PRO A 346 -10.42 -9.66 7.54
C PRO A 346 -9.99 -9.40 6.09
N VAL A 347 -10.16 -10.40 5.21
CA VAL A 347 -9.82 -10.29 3.79
C VAL A 347 -10.70 -9.26 3.08
N TRP A 348 -12.04 -9.34 3.29
CA TRP A 348 -12.96 -8.39 2.68
C TRP A 348 -12.71 -6.96 3.14
N ILE A 349 -12.53 -6.74 4.46
CA ILE A 349 -12.26 -5.42 5.02
C ILE A 349 -10.96 -4.85 4.47
N MET A 350 -9.94 -5.71 4.29
CA MET A 350 -8.68 -5.29 3.69
C MET A 350 -8.88 -4.85 2.24
N VAL A 351 -9.54 -5.64 1.40
CA VAL A 351 -9.80 -5.28 -0.01
C VAL A 351 -10.67 -4.02 -0.10
N ALA A 352 -11.71 -3.91 0.74
CA ALA A 352 -12.57 -2.74 0.80
C ALA A 352 -11.83 -1.47 1.22
N SER A 353 -10.92 -1.55 2.20
CA SER A 353 -10.08 -0.43 2.60
C SER A 353 -9.17 0.04 1.47
N GLN A 354 -8.62 -0.89 0.69
CA GLN A 354 -7.82 -0.56 -0.49
C GLN A 354 -8.69 0.06 -1.60
N ALA A 355 -9.90 -0.45 -1.83
CA ALA A 355 -10.84 0.15 -2.78
C ALA A 355 -11.23 1.58 -2.39
N PHE A 356 -11.40 1.86 -1.09
CA PHE A 356 -11.59 3.21 -0.59
C PHE A 356 -10.41 4.13 -0.91
N GLN A 357 -9.18 3.64 -0.85
CA GLN A 357 -7.98 4.41 -1.22
C GLN A 357 -8.01 4.88 -2.69
N ALA A 358 -8.61 4.08 -3.60
CA ALA A 358 -8.75 4.47 -5.00
C ALA A 358 -9.64 5.72 -5.19
N LEU A 359 -10.63 5.93 -4.33
CA LEU A 359 -11.49 7.13 -4.32
C LEU A 359 -10.70 8.41 -4.06
N LEU A 360 -9.58 8.31 -3.35
CA LEU A 360 -8.77 9.47 -2.97
C LEU A 360 -7.78 9.89 -4.07
N LEU A 361 -7.57 9.04 -5.08
CA LEU A 361 -6.60 9.31 -6.15
C LEU A 361 -6.92 10.60 -6.93
N PRO A 362 -8.16 10.88 -7.36
CA PRO A 362 -8.50 12.16 -8.00
C PRO A 362 -8.29 13.36 -7.07
N VAL A 363 -8.59 13.22 -5.78
CA VAL A 363 -8.49 14.29 -4.77
C VAL A 363 -7.07 14.79 -4.63
N ILE A 364 -6.07 13.93 -4.79
CA ILE A 364 -4.67 14.31 -4.70
C ILE A 364 -4.05 14.59 -6.09
N THR A 365 -4.57 13.98 -7.17
CA THR A 365 -4.04 14.17 -8.52
C THR A 365 -4.36 15.57 -9.06
N ILE A 366 -5.56 16.09 -8.81
CA ILE A 366 -5.95 17.43 -9.28
C ILE A 366 -5.05 18.51 -8.69
N PRO A 367 -4.82 18.59 -7.37
CA PRO A 367 -3.94 19.61 -6.82
C PRO A 367 -2.51 19.54 -7.34
N ILE A 368 -1.91 18.36 -7.43
CA ILE A 368 -0.51 18.27 -7.89
C ILE A 368 -0.39 18.60 -9.37
N LEU A 369 -1.37 18.24 -10.21
CA LEU A 369 -1.44 18.64 -11.62
C LEU A 369 -1.43 20.17 -11.76
N LEU A 370 -2.24 20.88 -10.95
CA LEU A 370 -2.32 22.33 -10.97
C LEU A 370 -1.02 22.96 -10.46
N LEU A 371 -0.46 22.48 -9.35
CA LEU A 371 0.75 23.03 -8.75
C LEU A 371 1.97 22.90 -9.67
N LEU A 372 2.14 21.74 -10.33
CA LEU A 372 3.26 21.49 -11.23
C LEU A 372 3.25 22.36 -12.51
N ASN A 373 2.09 22.90 -12.87
CA ASN A 373 1.95 23.77 -14.04
C ASN A 373 2.04 25.28 -13.71
N ARG A 374 2.14 25.63 -12.42
CA ARG A 374 2.33 27.02 -11.99
C ARG A 374 3.77 27.47 -12.24
N LYS A 375 3.91 28.45 -13.13
CA LYS A 375 5.22 29.00 -13.51
C LYS A 375 5.90 29.75 -12.34
N ASP A 376 5.11 30.40 -11.49
CA ASP A 376 5.59 31.12 -10.31
C ASP A 376 6.21 30.20 -9.25
N LEU A 377 5.79 28.93 -9.18
CA LEU A 377 6.32 27.94 -8.23
C LEU A 377 7.42 27.07 -8.85
N MET A 378 7.23 26.62 -10.07
CA MET A 378 8.08 25.62 -10.70
C MET A 378 9.12 26.18 -11.67
N GLY A 379 8.99 27.45 -12.08
CA GLY A 379 9.89 28.09 -13.05
C GLY A 379 10.06 27.25 -14.32
N GLU A 380 11.30 26.92 -14.65
CA GLU A 380 11.65 26.07 -15.78
C GLU A 380 11.39 24.57 -15.53
N ASN A 381 11.25 24.17 -14.26
CA ASN A 381 11.02 22.78 -13.86
C ASN A 381 9.55 22.36 -13.86
N LYS A 382 8.66 23.16 -14.45
CA LYS A 382 7.24 22.80 -14.62
C LYS A 382 7.06 21.46 -15.33
N ALA A 383 5.88 20.86 -15.17
CA ALA A 383 5.56 19.60 -15.84
C ALA A 383 5.67 19.75 -17.37
N GLY A 384 6.49 18.91 -18.00
CA GLY A 384 6.53 18.78 -19.45
C GLY A 384 5.31 18.03 -19.98
N PHE A 385 5.18 17.97 -21.33
CA PHE A 385 4.04 17.33 -21.99
C PHE A 385 3.81 15.88 -21.51
N GLY A 386 4.85 15.04 -21.46
CA GLY A 386 4.73 13.64 -21.04
C GLY A 386 4.24 13.47 -19.60
N LEU A 387 4.74 14.29 -18.65
CA LEU A 387 4.29 14.24 -17.25
C LEU A 387 2.84 14.71 -17.12
N ASN A 388 2.45 15.76 -17.85
CA ASN A 388 1.06 16.24 -17.88
C ASN A 388 0.11 15.19 -18.46
N LEU A 389 0.49 14.54 -19.57
CA LEU A 389 -0.30 13.44 -20.16
C LEU A 389 -0.46 12.30 -19.16
N GLY A 390 0.62 11.91 -18.47
CA GLY A 390 0.57 10.90 -17.41
C GLY A 390 -0.36 11.28 -16.27
N LEU A 391 -0.32 12.54 -15.81
CA LEU A 391 -1.18 13.04 -14.73
C LEU A 391 -2.67 13.07 -15.13
N TRP A 392 -2.98 13.49 -16.35
CA TRP A 392 -4.35 13.41 -16.87
C TRP A 392 -4.84 11.97 -16.99
N ALA A 393 -4.00 11.07 -17.51
CA ALA A 393 -4.32 9.64 -17.55
C ALA A 393 -4.52 9.05 -16.16
N THR A 394 -3.68 9.43 -15.18
CA THR A 394 -3.84 9.04 -13.77
C THR A 394 -5.17 9.55 -13.20
N LEU A 395 -5.57 10.78 -13.52
CA LEU A 395 -6.84 11.34 -13.07
C LEU A 395 -8.03 10.54 -13.63
N ILE A 396 -8.00 10.24 -14.94
CA ILE A 396 -9.06 9.43 -15.57
C ILE A 396 -9.11 8.03 -14.94
N PHE A 397 -7.95 7.39 -14.79
CA PHE A 397 -7.86 6.09 -14.13
C PHE A 397 -8.40 6.13 -12.70
N GLY A 398 -8.05 7.17 -11.91
CA GLY A 398 -8.55 7.35 -10.56
C GLY A 398 -10.07 7.58 -10.50
N LEU A 399 -10.65 8.29 -11.48
CA LEU A 399 -12.10 8.46 -11.57
C LEU A 399 -12.80 7.13 -11.90
N VAL A 400 -12.25 6.35 -12.84
CA VAL A 400 -12.81 5.04 -13.24
C VAL A 400 -12.72 4.05 -12.09
N THR A 401 -11.53 3.91 -11.48
CA THR A 401 -11.33 2.97 -10.36
C THR A 401 -12.03 3.43 -9.08
N GLY A 402 -12.14 4.74 -8.86
CA GLY A 402 -12.95 5.30 -7.78
C GLY A 402 -14.44 4.99 -7.97
N TYR A 403 -14.97 5.16 -9.17
CA TYR A 403 -16.36 4.76 -9.48
C TYR A 403 -16.58 3.25 -9.28
N ALA A 404 -15.65 2.42 -9.76
CA ALA A 404 -15.67 0.98 -9.50
C ALA A 404 -15.66 0.67 -7.99
N GLY A 405 -14.86 1.41 -7.21
CA GLY A 405 -14.83 1.29 -5.75
C GLY A 405 -16.18 1.61 -5.10
N ILE A 406 -16.87 2.66 -5.56
CA ILE A 406 -18.22 2.98 -5.06
C ILE A 406 -19.18 1.83 -5.36
N LEU A 407 -19.23 1.35 -6.60
CA LEU A 407 -20.11 0.23 -6.96
C LEU A 407 -19.81 -1.02 -6.13
N GLY A 408 -18.53 -1.41 -6.02
CA GLY A 408 -18.13 -2.59 -5.27
C GLY A 408 -18.35 -2.49 -3.76
N LEU A 409 -18.39 -1.28 -3.18
CA LEU A 409 -18.70 -1.06 -1.76
C LEU A 409 -20.20 -0.98 -1.49
N LEU A 410 -21.03 -0.56 -2.46
CA LEU A 410 -22.48 -0.45 -2.29
C LEU A 410 -23.18 -1.82 -2.34
N ASP A 411 -22.76 -2.75 -3.21
CA ASP A 411 -23.35 -4.08 -3.34
C ASP A 411 -23.48 -4.86 -2.02
N PRO A 412 -22.42 -4.94 -1.17
CA PRO A 412 -22.53 -5.60 0.13
C PRO A 412 -23.40 -4.85 1.13
N LEU A 413 -23.46 -3.51 1.04
CA LEU A 413 -24.30 -2.69 1.92
C LEU A 413 -25.78 -2.89 1.62
N GLU A 414 -26.17 -2.97 0.36
CA GLU A 414 -27.56 -3.25 -0.03
C GLU A 414 -28.04 -4.63 0.48
N LYS A 415 -27.17 -5.63 0.47
CA LYS A 415 -27.46 -6.97 1.03
C LYS A 415 -27.57 -7.02 2.55
N LEU A 416 -27.01 -6.02 3.25
CA LEU A 416 -27.14 -5.89 4.73
C LEU A 416 -28.46 -5.23 5.14
N PHE A 417 -29.13 -4.51 4.23
CA PHE A 417 -30.41 -3.81 4.47
C PHE A 417 -31.62 -4.52 3.85
N GLN A 418 -31.41 -5.63 3.14
CA GLN A 418 -32.44 -6.58 2.69
C GLN A 418 -32.61 -7.75 3.66
#